data_e751c788376c293a0700ed2d0ef9ce2f
#
_entry.id   e751c788376c293a0700ed2d0ef9ce2f
#
_cell.length_a   1.000
_cell.length_b   1.000
_cell.length_c   1.000
_cell.angle_alpha   90.00
_cell.angle_beta   90.00
_cell.angle_gamma   90.00
#
_symmetry.space_group_name_H-M   'P 1'
#
loop_
_entity.id
_entity.type
_entity.pdbx_description
1 polymer ?
#
loop_
_entity_poly.entity_id
_entity_poly.type
_entity_poly.pdbx_seq_one_letter_code
_entity_poly.pdbx_strand_id
1 'polypeptide(L)'
;MKYDLIIIGSGSVGAAAGYYATRAGLKVLMTDAHMPPHQQGSHHGDTRLIRHAYGEGEKYVPLMLRAQTLWDELSTHNEEPIFVRSGVVNLGPADSAFLANVARSAQQWQLNVERLDATALMTRWPEIRVPDNYIGLFEADSG
;
A
#
# COMPACT_ATOMS: atom_id res chain seq x y z
N MET A 1 -5.00 -20.41 -32.53
CA MET A 1 -5.76 -19.54 -31.60
C MET A 1 -5.23 -18.13 -31.75
N LYS A 2 -6.10 -17.09 -31.79
CA LYS A 2 -5.69 -15.69 -31.77
C LYS A 2 -5.97 -15.14 -30.37
N TYR A 3 -5.05 -14.35 -29.83
CA TYR A 3 -5.19 -13.60 -28.59
C TYR A 3 -5.16 -12.11 -28.92
N ASP A 4 -5.93 -11.34 -28.12
CA ASP A 4 -5.98 -9.88 -28.25
C ASP A 4 -4.85 -9.23 -27.44
N LEU A 5 -4.39 -9.89 -26.38
CA LEU A 5 -3.33 -9.42 -25.49
C LEU A 5 -2.46 -10.59 -25.04
N ILE A 6 -1.15 -10.38 -25.05
CA ILE A 6 -0.17 -11.30 -24.46
C ILE A 6 0.54 -10.55 -23.31
N ILE A 7 0.55 -11.16 -22.11
CA ILE A 7 1.21 -10.63 -20.92
C ILE A 7 2.38 -11.54 -20.58
N ILE A 8 3.56 -10.97 -20.50
CA ILE A 8 4.78 -11.67 -20.10
C ILE A 8 5.08 -11.30 -18.64
N GLY A 9 4.98 -12.28 -17.76
CA GLY A 9 5.08 -12.13 -16.31
C GLY A 9 3.72 -12.06 -15.62
N SER A 10 3.45 -12.98 -14.69
CA SER A 10 2.21 -13.07 -13.91
C SER A 10 2.37 -12.53 -12.48
N GLY A 11 3.35 -11.66 -12.24
CA GLY A 11 3.47 -10.91 -11.00
C GLY A 11 2.29 -9.94 -10.80
N SER A 12 2.30 -9.12 -9.73
CA SER A 12 1.18 -8.24 -9.37
C SER A 12 0.68 -7.37 -10.52
N VAL A 13 1.58 -6.77 -11.30
CA VAL A 13 1.21 -5.91 -12.44
C VAL A 13 0.61 -6.72 -13.57
N GLY A 14 1.24 -7.85 -13.95
CA GLY A 14 0.74 -8.71 -15.02
C GLY A 14 -0.60 -9.36 -14.65
N ALA A 15 -0.75 -9.83 -13.43
CA ALA A 15 -2.00 -10.40 -12.93
C ALA A 15 -3.15 -9.37 -12.96
N ALA A 16 -2.90 -8.14 -12.47
CA ALA A 16 -3.88 -7.06 -12.53
C ALA A 16 -4.25 -6.70 -13.98
N ALA A 17 -3.25 -6.56 -14.86
CA ALA A 17 -3.49 -6.28 -16.29
C ALA A 17 -4.34 -7.37 -16.95
N GLY A 18 -4.02 -8.65 -16.69
CA GLY A 18 -4.78 -9.79 -17.20
C GLY A 18 -6.22 -9.82 -16.70
N TYR A 19 -6.40 -9.58 -15.41
CA TYR A 19 -7.72 -9.52 -14.79
C TYR A 19 -8.62 -8.47 -15.43
N TYR A 20 -8.13 -7.23 -15.55
CA TYR A 20 -8.92 -6.14 -16.14
C TYR A 20 -9.12 -6.30 -17.64
N ALA A 21 -8.11 -6.77 -18.38
CA ALA A 21 -8.27 -7.06 -19.81
C ALA A 21 -9.32 -8.14 -20.07
N THR A 22 -9.33 -9.22 -19.29
CA THR A 22 -10.33 -10.27 -19.39
C THR A 22 -11.74 -9.75 -19.04
N ARG A 23 -11.87 -8.93 -18.00
CA ARG A 23 -13.14 -8.26 -17.68
C ARG A 23 -13.64 -7.32 -18.78
N ALA A 24 -12.73 -6.76 -19.57
CA ALA A 24 -13.07 -5.96 -20.75
C ALA A 24 -13.42 -6.81 -21.99
N GLY A 25 -13.44 -8.14 -21.86
CA GLY A 25 -13.83 -9.07 -22.91
C GLY A 25 -12.68 -9.48 -23.84
N LEU A 26 -11.43 -9.12 -23.53
CA LEU A 26 -10.27 -9.50 -24.32
C LEU A 26 -9.87 -10.96 -24.09
N LYS A 27 -9.42 -11.64 -25.15
CA LYS A 27 -8.73 -12.93 -25.07
C LYS A 27 -7.28 -12.70 -24.65
N VAL A 28 -6.95 -13.08 -23.42
CA VAL A 28 -5.61 -12.86 -22.83
C VAL A 28 -4.83 -14.18 -22.77
N LEU A 29 -3.57 -14.13 -23.21
CA LEU A 29 -2.57 -15.14 -22.91
C LEU A 29 -1.59 -14.55 -21.89
N MET A 30 -1.45 -15.19 -20.73
CA MET A 30 -0.44 -14.84 -19.75
C MET A 30 0.60 -15.94 -19.68
N THR A 31 1.88 -15.55 -19.69
CA THR A 31 3.01 -16.47 -19.60
C THR A 31 3.93 -16.04 -18.47
N ASP A 32 4.51 -17.00 -17.76
CA ASP A 32 5.52 -16.77 -16.73
C ASP A 32 6.58 -17.87 -16.77
N ALA A 33 7.78 -17.56 -16.28
CA ALA A 33 8.85 -18.53 -16.15
C ALA A 33 8.60 -19.51 -14.99
N HIS A 34 7.75 -19.14 -14.04
CA HIS A 34 7.41 -19.92 -12.86
C HIS A 34 5.90 -20.06 -12.70
N MET A 35 5.46 -21.16 -12.08
CA MET A 35 4.03 -21.36 -11.79
C MET A 35 3.58 -20.41 -10.67
N PRO A 36 2.61 -19.52 -10.91
CA PRO A 36 2.06 -18.67 -9.85
C PRO A 36 1.21 -19.47 -8.84
N PRO A 37 1.18 -19.07 -7.55
CA PRO A 37 2.02 -18.03 -6.93
C PRO A 37 3.45 -18.51 -6.70
N HIS A 38 4.44 -17.60 -6.84
CA HIS A 38 5.85 -17.91 -6.62
C HIS A 38 6.60 -16.73 -5.98
N GLN A 39 7.79 -16.98 -5.44
CA GLN A 39 8.60 -15.98 -4.73
C GLN A 39 9.62 -15.25 -5.63
N GLN A 40 9.54 -15.39 -6.94
CA GLN A 40 10.49 -14.79 -7.90
C GLN A 40 10.10 -13.37 -8.33
N GLY A 41 8.94 -12.89 -7.92
CA GLY A 41 8.48 -11.52 -8.20
C GLY A 41 8.95 -10.49 -7.17
N SER A 42 8.91 -9.20 -7.52
CA SER A 42 9.25 -8.10 -6.60
C SER A 42 8.26 -7.94 -5.43
N HIS A 43 7.09 -8.56 -5.52
CA HIS A 43 6.03 -8.53 -4.49
C HIS A 43 5.93 -9.83 -3.69
N HIS A 44 6.98 -10.63 -3.65
CA HIS A 44 7.01 -11.81 -2.78
C HIS A 44 7.11 -11.41 -1.30
N GLY A 45 6.70 -12.30 -0.41
CA GLY A 45 6.71 -12.13 1.04
C GLY A 45 5.29 -12.21 1.63
N ASP A 46 5.21 -12.42 2.93
CA ASP A 46 3.95 -12.72 3.62
C ASP A 46 3.05 -11.49 3.77
N THR A 47 3.64 -10.30 3.88
CA THR A 47 2.90 -9.05 4.08
C THR A 47 3.41 -7.91 3.19
N ARG A 48 2.53 -6.94 2.96
CA ARG A 48 2.80 -5.65 2.31
C ARG A 48 2.01 -4.56 3.01
N LEU A 49 2.46 -3.32 2.88
CA LEU A 49 1.78 -2.17 3.46
C LEU A 49 1.18 -1.28 2.38
N ILE A 50 -0.03 -0.78 2.65
CA ILE A 50 -0.62 0.35 1.94
C ILE A 50 -0.60 1.55 2.88
N ARG A 51 0.02 2.65 2.43
CA ARG A 51 0.03 3.94 3.13
C ARG A 51 -0.75 4.93 2.29
N HIS A 52 -1.63 5.71 2.90
CA HIS A 52 -2.41 6.71 2.17
C HIS A 52 -1.68 8.05 2.09
N ALA A 53 -1.13 8.54 3.20
CA ALA A 53 -0.36 9.79 3.26
C ALA A 53 1.06 9.58 2.70
N TYR A 54 1.18 9.65 1.38
CA TYR A 54 2.40 9.26 0.67
C TYR A 54 3.49 10.32 0.80
N GLY A 55 4.61 9.97 1.46
CA GLY A 55 5.75 10.86 1.71
C GLY A 55 6.62 11.11 0.48
N GLU A 56 6.49 10.28 -0.55
CA GLU A 56 7.17 10.44 -1.84
C GLU A 56 6.48 11.47 -2.75
N GLY A 57 5.31 11.96 -2.35
CA GLY A 57 4.59 13.05 -3.00
C GLY A 57 3.08 12.86 -3.05
N GLU A 58 2.37 13.95 -2.84
CA GLU A 58 0.91 14.02 -2.78
C GLU A 58 0.20 13.54 -4.06
N LYS A 59 0.87 13.59 -5.20
CA LYS A 59 0.34 13.11 -6.50
C LYS A 59 0.02 11.61 -6.51
N TYR A 60 0.61 10.83 -5.60
CA TYR A 60 0.36 9.40 -5.50
C TYR A 60 -0.86 9.05 -4.65
N VAL A 61 -1.34 9.97 -3.83
CA VAL A 61 -2.48 9.73 -2.91
C VAL A 61 -3.73 9.21 -3.64
N PRO A 62 -4.16 9.79 -4.79
CA PRO A 62 -5.33 9.25 -5.51
C PRO A 62 -5.17 7.79 -5.93
N LEU A 63 -3.94 7.39 -6.32
CA LEU A 63 -3.64 6.00 -6.68
C LEU A 63 -3.72 5.08 -5.45
N MET A 64 -3.24 5.54 -4.29
CA MET A 64 -3.30 4.76 -3.05
C MET A 64 -4.73 4.58 -2.56
N LEU A 65 -5.55 5.63 -2.60
CA LEU A 65 -6.97 5.56 -2.24
C LEU A 65 -7.74 4.64 -3.21
N ARG A 66 -7.44 4.72 -4.51
CA ARG A 66 -8.03 3.79 -5.48
C ARG A 66 -7.57 2.35 -5.26
N ALA A 67 -6.28 2.14 -4.97
CA ALA A 67 -5.75 0.81 -4.64
C ALA A 67 -6.46 0.23 -3.40
N GLN A 68 -6.67 1.04 -2.35
CA GLN A 68 -7.42 0.62 -1.16
C GLN A 68 -8.83 0.13 -1.52
N THR A 69 -9.56 0.91 -2.32
CA THR A 69 -10.91 0.51 -2.79
C THR A 69 -10.87 -0.84 -3.51
N LEU A 70 -9.86 -1.06 -4.36
CA LEU A 70 -9.75 -2.31 -5.12
C LEU A 70 -9.37 -3.51 -4.23
N TRP A 71 -8.54 -3.29 -3.20
CA TRP A 71 -8.24 -4.32 -2.21
C TRP A 71 -9.44 -4.65 -1.33
N ASP A 72 -10.22 -3.64 -0.93
CA ASP A 72 -11.47 -3.84 -0.19
C ASP A 72 -12.48 -4.64 -1.05
N GLU A 73 -12.66 -4.27 -2.33
CA GLU A 73 -13.49 -5.03 -3.28
C GLU A 73 -13.01 -6.48 -3.40
N LEU A 74 -11.71 -6.70 -3.56
CA LEU A 74 -11.14 -8.04 -3.70
C LEU A 74 -11.32 -8.87 -2.43
N SER A 75 -11.22 -8.25 -1.26
CA SER A 75 -11.42 -8.90 0.04
C SER A 75 -12.84 -9.46 0.20
N THR A 76 -13.85 -8.86 -0.45
CA THR A 76 -15.24 -9.36 -0.38
C THR A 76 -15.43 -10.73 -1.03
N HIS A 77 -14.50 -11.16 -1.88
CA HIS A 77 -14.53 -12.44 -2.58
C HIS A 77 -13.71 -13.54 -1.89
N ASN A 78 -13.18 -13.26 -0.71
CA ASN A 78 -12.35 -14.20 0.04
C ASN A 78 -12.93 -14.41 1.44
N GLU A 79 -12.74 -15.61 2.00
CA GLU A 79 -13.18 -15.94 3.35
C GLU A 79 -12.40 -15.17 4.41
N GLU A 80 -11.11 -14.93 4.16
CA GLU A 80 -10.25 -14.12 5.02
C GLU A 80 -9.96 -12.77 4.38
N PRO A 81 -9.83 -11.68 5.17
CA PRO A 81 -9.51 -10.37 4.63
C PRO A 81 -8.11 -10.36 4.03
N ILE A 82 -8.00 -9.86 2.79
CA ILE A 82 -6.69 -9.67 2.12
C ILE A 82 -6.01 -8.42 2.66
N PHE A 83 -6.77 -7.42 3.08
CA PHE A 83 -6.28 -6.18 3.66
C PHE A 83 -6.79 -6.01 5.09
N VAL A 84 -5.86 -5.69 6.00
CA VAL A 84 -6.16 -5.44 7.42
C VAL A 84 -5.73 -4.01 7.78
N ARG A 85 -6.67 -3.20 8.27
CA ARG A 85 -6.37 -1.85 8.77
C ARG A 85 -5.69 -1.93 10.15
N SER A 86 -4.44 -2.33 10.14
CA SER A 86 -3.62 -2.43 11.36
C SER A 86 -3.07 -1.08 11.82
N GLY A 87 -3.19 -0.08 10.97
CA GLY A 87 -2.54 1.22 11.12
C GLY A 87 -1.09 1.19 10.67
N VAL A 88 -0.60 2.36 10.23
CA VAL A 88 0.80 2.57 9.88
C VAL A 88 1.31 3.82 10.57
N VAL A 89 2.47 3.76 11.20
CA VAL A 89 3.16 4.92 11.76
C VAL A 89 4.44 5.21 10.98
N ASN A 90 4.53 6.42 10.44
CA ASN A 90 5.75 6.94 9.82
C ASN A 90 6.57 7.66 10.89
N LEU A 91 7.77 7.20 11.18
CA LEU A 91 8.64 7.70 12.25
C LEU A 91 9.87 8.42 11.69
N GLY A 92 10.29 9.48 12.35
CA GLY A 92 11.55 10.16 12.03
C GLY A 92 11.75 11.44 12.82
N PRO A 93 12.93 12.12 12.63
CA PRO A 93 13.17 13.43 13.19
C PRO A 93 12.06 14.42 12.77
N ALA A 94 11.69 15.34 13.68
CA ALA A 94 10.62 16.31 13.46
C ALA A 94 10.86 17.24 12.25
N ASP A 95 12.11 17.44 11.85
CA ASP A 95 12.54 18.23 10.70
C ASP A 95 12.71 17.39 9.40
N SER A 96 12.31 16.13 9.42
CA SER A 96 12.40 15.24 8.26
C SER A 96 11.55 15.75 7.09
N ALA A 97 12.17 15.91 5.93
CA ALA A 97 11.49 16.26 4.68
C ALA A 97 10.44 15.21 4.28
N PHE A 98 10.71 13.93 4.56
CA PHE A 98 9.76 12.85 4.31
C PHE A 98 8.49 13.03 5.16
N LEU A 99 8.62 13.26 6.47
CA LEU A 99 7.46 13.47 7.36
C LEU A 99 6.72 14.77 7.03
N ALA A 100 7.43 15.82 6.62
CA ALA A 100 6.80 17.04 6.12
C ALA A 100 5.93 16.77 4.87
N ASN A 101 6.39 15.90 3.97
CA ASN A 101 5.61 15.49 2.81
C ASN A 101 4.40 14.62 3.19
N VAL A 102 4.57 13.67 4.12
CA VAL A 102 3.44 12.88 4.66
C VAL A 102 2.37 13.81 5.24
N ALA A 103 2.75 14.77 6.08
CA ALA A 103 1.83 15.73 6.67
C ALA A 103 1.12 16.59 5.59
N ARG A 104 1.85 17.03 4.57
CA ARG A 104 1.28 17.79 3.43
C ARG A 104 0.28 16.96 2.64
N SER A 105 0.64 15.70 2.32
CA SER A 105 -0.29 14.76 1.64
C SER A 105 -1.54 14.55 2.46
N ALA A 106 -1.41 14.35 3.77
CA ALA A 106 -2.53 14.18 4.67
C ALA A 106 -3.45 15.42 4.69
N GLN A 107 -2.89 16.60 4.81
CA GLN A 107 -3.64 17.86 4.82
C GLN A 107 -4.36 18.10 3.50
N GLN A 108 -3.67 17.95 2.36
CA GLN A 108 -4.22 18.21 1.03
C GLN A 108 -5.39 17.27 0.70
N TRP A 109 -5.29 16.02 1.11
CA TRP A 109 -6.29 14.99 0.82
C TRP A 109 -7.23 14.69 2.00
N GLN A 110 -7.16 15.50 3.07
CA GLN A 110 -8.01 15.37 4.26
C GLN A 110 -7.98 13.95 4.87
N LEU A 111 -6.77 13.34 4.87
CA LEU A 111 -6.57 12.01 5.43
C LEU A 111 -6.50 12.10 6.96
N ASN A 112 -7.02 11.06 7.62
CA ASN A 112 -6.97 10.94 9.08
C ASN A 112 -5.57 10.51 9.53
N VAL A 113 -4.72 11.47 9.81
CA VAL A 113 -3.34 11.26 10.28
C VAL A 113 -3.13 11.96 11.61
N GLU A 114 -2.81 11.18 12.63
CA GLU A 114 -2.50 11.67 13.97
C GLU A 114 -1.00 11.95 14.10
N ARG A 115 -0.65 13.14 14.64
CA ARG A 115 0.73 13.48 14.96
C ARG A 115 1.02 13.18 16.43
N LEU A 116 2.04 12.36 16.66
CA LEU A 116 2.49 11.92 17.97
C LEU A 116 3.93 12.41 18.22
N ASP A 117 4.21 12.91 19.43
CA ASP A 117 5.58 13.15 19.89
C ASP A 117 6.24 11.85 20.40
N ALA A 118 7.53 11.93 20.76
CA ALA A 118 8.28 10.77 21.23
C ALA A 118 7.66 10.12 22.47
N THR A 119 7.12 10.92 23.39
CA THR A 119 6.48 10.42 24.63
C THR A 119 5.19 9.68 24.30
N ALA A 120 4.34 10.24 23.46
CA ALA A 120 3.08 9.63 23.04
C ALA A 120 3.33 8.33 22.25
N LEU A 121 4.35 8.30 21.38
CA LEU A 121 4.77 7.10 20.66
C LEU A 121 5.17 5.96 21.61
N MET A 122 6.06 6.23 22.56
CA MET A 122 6.55 5.24 23.52
C MET A 122 5.48 4.83 24.53
N THR A 123 4.51 5.69 24.79
CA THR A 123 3.35 5.35 25.63
C THR A 123 2.38 4.41 24.91
N ARG A 124 2.11 4.69 23.63
CA ARG A 124 1.16 3.91 22.82
C ARG A 124 1.74 2.56 22.40
N TRP A 125 3.05 2.54 22.09
CA TRP A 125 3.79 1.34 21.69
C TRP A 125 5.05 1.21 22.54
N PRO A 126 4.98 0.55 23.69
CA PRO A 126 6.10 0.48 24.65
C PRO A 126 7.35 -0.21 24.10
N GLU A 127 7.24 -0.99 23.05
CA GLU A 127 8.36 -1.64 22.35
C GLU A 127 9.15 -0.68 21.46
N ILE A 128 8.54 0.44 21.04
CA ILE A 128 9.19 1.45 20.23
C ILE A 128 10.04 2.34 21.16
N ARG A 129 11.30 2.57 20.76
CA ARG A 129 12.20 3.52 21.41
C ARG A 129 12.69 4.51 20.39
N VAL A 130 12.43 5.78 20.59
CA VAL A 130 12.82 6.88 19.70
C VAL A 130 13.50 8.01 20.48
N PRO A 131 14.41 8.76 19.85
CA PRO A 131 14.96 10.00 20.43
C PRO A 131 13.87 11.06 20.67
N ASP A 132 14.10 11.98 21.60
CA ASP A 132 13.14 13.04 21.97
C ASP A 132 12.74 13.96 20.81
N ASN A 133 13.60 14.12 19.81
CA ASN A 133 13.34 14.93 18.63
C ASN A 133 12.59 14.20 17.52
N TYR A 134 12.15 12.95 17.75
CA TYR A 134 11.37 12.19 16.79
C TYR A 134 9.88 12.47 16.97
N ILE A 135 9.17 12.36 15.85
CA ILE A 135 7.71 12.36 15.80
C ILE A 135 7.20 11.15 15.02
N GLY A 136 5.97 10.80 15.25
CA GLY A 136 5.23 9.84 14.45
C GLY A 136 4.03 10.49 13.76
N LEU A 137 3.76 10.08 12.55
CA LEU A 137 2.52 10.34 11.83
C LEU A 137 1.79 9.02 11.65
N PHE A 138 0.72 8.84 12.40
CA PHE A 138 -0.05 7.59 12.44
C PHE A 138 -1.28 7.67 11.55
N GLU A 139 -1.40 6.73 10.63
CA GLU A 139 -2.52 6.56 9.70
C GLU A 139 -3.34 5.36 10.15
N ALA A 140 -4.49 5.57 10.78
CA ALA A 140 -5.33 4.49 11.28
C ALA A 140 -5.98 3.65 10.17
N ASP A 141 -6.26 4.27 9.01
CA ASP A 141 -6.93 3.63 7.87
C ASP A 141 -5.98 2.87 6.94
N SER A 142 -4.67 2.95 7.18
CA SER A 142 -3.59 2.25 6.47
C SER A 142 -3.28 0.88 7.10
N GLY A 143 -2.56 0.00 6.38
CA GLY A 143 -2.24 -1.33 6.91
C GLY A 143 -1.47 -2.20 5.95
#